data_790b0d27b514b6ed679e56c41e57447f
#
_entry.id   790b0d27b514b6ed679e56c41e57447f
#
_cell.length_a   1.000
_cell.length_b   1.000
_cell.length_c   1.000
_cell.angle_alpha   90.00
_cell.angle_beta   90.00
_cell.angle_gamma   90.00
#
_symmetry.space_group_name_H-M   'P 1'
#
loop_
_entity.id
_entity.type
_entity.pdbx_description
1 polymer ?
#
loop_
_entity_poly.entity_id
_entity_poly.type
_entity_poly.pdbx_seq_one_letter_code
_entity_poly.pdbx_strand_id
1 'polypeptide(L)'
;GADGSTTHNTNLCKRAPAEVLQRWATSHDCPSWSPERVAPDYEAVETELSVTPLTEEDVNRNNAIMRRGVEKLGWRGGLLQHNRRGCQRSGFCELGCAYDAKENAAKVVIPKALLFGASVICDLRVVRILHDGKRVRGVSASVVRSDGSDGETLNISARAVCVSASAVLSPALLLHSDVPD
;
A
#
# COMPACT_ATOMS: atom_id res chain seq x y z
N GLY A 1 -11.08 4.09 4.61
CA GLY A 1 -10.57 5.39 4.14
C GLY A 1 -9.94 5.29 2.77
N ALA A 2 -9.87 6.39 2.03
CA ALA A 2 -9.32 6.43 0.67
C ALA A 2 -7.82 6.08 0.59
N ASP A 3 -7.11 6.16 1.69
CA ASP A 3 -5.70 5.84 1.85
C ASP A 3 -5.42 4.36 2.23
N GLY A 4 -6.48 3.56 2.33
CA GLY A 4 -6.39 2.12 2.60
C GLY A 4 -5.60 1.81 3.87
N SER A 5 -4.73 0.79 3.79
CA SER A 5 -3.92 0.34 4.93
C SER A 5 -2.81 1.32 5.35
N THR A 6 -2.51 2.33 4.54
CA THR A 6 -1.43 3.28 4.86
C THR A 6 -1.73 4.17 6.07
N THR A 7 -3.02 4.29 6.44
CA THR A 7 -3.43 5.00 7.66
C THR A 7 -3.08 4.24 8.94
N HIS A 8 -3.32 2.93 8.95
CA HIS A 8 -3.26 2.11 10.18
C HIS A 8 -2.13 1.08 10.21
N ASN A 9 -1.22 1.08 9.24
CA ASN A 9 -0.02 0.26 9.28
C ASN A 9 1.00 0.80 10.31
N THR A 10 2.00 -0.01 10.64
CA THR A 10 3.06 0.33 11.61
C THR A 10 4.10 1.32 11.12
N ASN A 11 3.92 1.91 9.95
CA ASN A 11 4.88 2.87 9.37
C ASN A 11 6.22 2.26 8.91
N LEU A 12 6.31 0.95 8.83
CA LEU A 12 7.52 0.24 8.42
C LEU A 12 7.68 0.25 6.91
N CYS A 13 8.82 0.74 6.45
CA CYS A 13 9.20 0.74 5.04
C CYS A 13 10.36 -0.23 4.83
N LYS A 14 10.14 -1.20 3.98
CA LYS A 14 11.17 -2.17 3.55
C LYS A 14 11.07 -2.41 2.07
N ARG A 15 12.21 -2.42 1.40
CA ARG A 15 12.29 -2.94 0.03
C ARG A 15 12.15 -4.46 0.05
N ALA A 16 11.60 -5.03 -1.00
CA ALA A 16 11.61 -6.48 -1.18
C ALA A 16 13.07 -6.98 -1.22
N PRO A 17 13.37 -8.14 -0.61
CA PRO A 17 14.70 -8.73 -0.69
C PRO A 17 15.13 -8.97 -2.14
N ALA A 18 16.40 -8.72 -2.44
CA ALA A 18 16.93 -8.84 -3.80
C ALA A 18 16.74 -10.24 -4.39
N GLU A 19 16.88 -11.28 -3.57
CA GLU A 19 16.65 -12.68 -3.97
C GLU A 19 15.20 -12.97 -4.36
N VAL A 20 14.23 -12.27 -3.77
CA VAL A 20 12.81 -12.39 -4.14
C VAL A 20 12.57 -11.74 -5.49
N LEU A 21 13.07 -10.52 -5.68
CA LEU A 21 12.96 -9.81 -6.96
C LEU A 21 13.66 -10.58 -8.09
N GLN A 22 14.86 -11.10 -7.83
CA GLN A 22 15.59 -11.92 -8.78
C GLN A 22 14.82 -13.18 -9.18
N ARG A 23 14.19 -13.84 -8.21
CA ARG A 23 13.34 -15.01 -8.48
C ARG A 23 12.13 -14.63 -9.36
N TRP A 24 11.48 -13.50 -9.11
CA TRP A 24 10.38 -13.04 -9.96
C TRP A 24 10.85 -12.76 -11.37
N ALA A 25 11.99 -12.10 -11.52
CA ALA A 25 12.56 -11.79 -12.83
C ALA A 25 12.88 -13.03 -13.65
N THR A 26 13.39 -14.10 -13.01
CA THR A 26 13.87 -15.30 -13.71
C THR A 26 12.86 -16.43 -13.77
N SER A 27 12.19 -16.76 -12.64
CA SER A 27 11.31 -17.93 -12.56
C SER A 27 9.88 -17.65 -12.98
N HIS A 28 9.46 -16.36 -13.03
CA HIS A 28 8.12 -15.94 -13.43
C HIS A 28 8.14 -15.08 -14.70
N ASP A 29 9.26 -15.06 -15.43
CA ASP A 29 9.42 -14.30 -16.67
C ASP A 29 9.03 -12.81 -16.56
N CYS A 30 9.43 -12.19 -15.46
CA CYS A 30 9.17 -10.79 -15.16
C CYS A 30 10.47 -9.96 -15.10
N PRO A 31 11.23 -9.81 -16.20
CA PRO A 31 12.56 -9.19 -16.18
C PRO A 31 12.55 -7.72 -15.72
N SER A 32 11.40 -7.04 -15.81
CA SER A 32 11.23 -5.68 -15.30
C SER A 32 11.27 -5.59 -13.77
N TRP A 33 11.18 -6.72 -13.06
CA TRP A 33 11.22 -6.79 -11.60
C TRP A 33 12.60 -7.18 -11.05
N SER A 34 13.65 -7.17 -11.89
CA SER A 34 15.00 -7.38 -11.35
C SER A 34 15.38 -6.28 -10.34
N PRO A 35 16.22 -6.58 -9.35
CA PRO A 35 16.63 -5.61 -8.33
C PRO A 35 17.14 -4.29 -8.91
N GLU A 36 17.91 -4.35 -9.99
CA GLU A 36 18.50 -3.18 -10.64
C GLU A 36 17.44 -2.31 -11.31
N ARG A 37 16.42 -2.95 -11.89
CA ARG A 37 15.33 -2.27 -12.59
C ARG A 37 14.39 -1.53 -11.65
N VAL A 38 14.06 -2.12 -10.49
CA VAL A 38 13.14 -1.53 -9.54
C VAL A 38 13.81 -0.59 -8.53
N ALA A 39 15.15 -0.59 -8.45
CA ALA A 39 15.87 0.27 -7.51
C ALA A 39 15.54 1.76 -7.67
N PRO A 40 15.49 2.36 -8.87
CA PRO A 40 15.11 3.76 -9.05
C PRO A 40 13.68 4.07 -8.62
N ASP A 41 12.75 3.12 -8.82
CA ASP A 41 11.35 3.28 -8.41
C ASP A 41 11.24 3.29 -6.88
N TYR A 42 11.98 2.41 -6.19
CA TYR A 42 12.06 2.44 -4.72
C TYR A 42 12.59 3.79 -4.23
N GLU A 43 13.69 4.30 -4.81
CA GLU A 43 14.27 5.58 -4.43
C GLU A 43 13.31 6.75 -4.63
N ALA A 44 12.58 6.76 -5.73
CA ALA A 44 11.58 7.77 -6.02
C ALA A 44 10.43 7.76 -4.98
N VAL A 45 9.87 6.57 -4.70
CA VAL A 45 8.78 6.40 -3.72
C VAL A 45 9.25 6.70 -2.30
N GLU A 46 10.43 6.24 -1.90
CA GLU A 46 11.01 6.51 -0.58
C GLU A 46 11.23 8.02 -0.37
N THR A 47 11.70 8.71 -1.39
CA THR A 47 11.87 10.17 -1.37
C THR A 47 10.51 10.87 -1.21
N GLU A 48 9.54 10.49 -2.00
CA GLU A 48 8.19 11.07 -1.96
C GLU A 48 7.52 10.87 -0.60
N LEU A 49 7.63 9.66 -0.04
CA LEU A 49 7.08 9.31 1.28
C LEU A 49 7.96 9.73 2.45
N SER A 50 9.05 10.45 2.22
CA SER A 50 9.99 10.86 3.28
C SER A 50 10.45 9.68 4.14
N VAL A 51 10.79 8.56 3.50
CA VAL A 51 11.30 7.39 4.21
C VAL A 51 12.66 7.70 4.80
N THR A 52 12.74 7.61 6.12
CA THR A 52 13.96 7.91 6.88
C THR A 52 14.32 6.76 7.82
N PRO A 53 15.59 6.46 8.01
CA PRO A 53 16.00 5.47 8.99
C PRO A 53 15.63 5.93 10.41
N LEU A 54 15.31 4.96 11.27
CA LEU A 54 15.24 5.18 12.70
C LEU A 54 16.66 5.45 13.23
N THR A 55 16.75 6.23 14.29
CA THR A 55 18.00 6.52 14.99
C THR A 55 18.06 5.79 16.33
N GLU A 56 19.22 5.79 16.99
CA GLU A 56 19.36 5.20 18.32
C GLU A 56 18.40 5.82 19.34
N GLU A 57 18.08 7.10 19.18
CA GLU A 57 17.12 7.80 20.03
C GLU A 57 15.67 7.34 19.86
N ASP A 58 15.35 6.67 18.77
CA ASP A 58 14.04 6.08 18.50
C ASP A 58 13.89 4.69 19.14
N VAL A 59 15.00 4.11 19.64
CA VAL A 59 15.00 2.76 20.23
C VAL A 59 14.52 2.81 21.68
N ASN A 60 13.29 2.35 21.89
CA ASN A 60 12.76 2.22 23.24
C ASN A 60 13.41 1.06 24.03
N ARG A 61 13.21 1.03 25.34
CA ARG A 61 13.80 0.03 26.23
C ARG A 61 13.47 -1.43 25.81
N ASN A 62 12.26 -1.68 25.35
CA ASN A 62 11.83 -3.00 24.89
C ASN A 62 12.65 -3.45 23.69
N ASN A 63 12.75 -2.60 22.66
CA ASN A 63 13.53 -2.89 21.46
C ASN A 63 15.04 -3.01 21.75
N ALA A 64 15.56 -2.24 22.71
CA ALA A 64 16.95 -2.36 23.15
C ALA A 64 17.25 -3.74 23.80
N ILE A 65 16.29 -4.31 24.55
CA ILE A 65 16.42 -5.66 25.11
C ILE A 65 16.42 -6.71 23.99
N MET A 66 15.51 -6.60 23.03
CA MET A 66 15.47 -7.50 21.86
C MET A 66 16.77 -7.44 21.06
N ARG A 67 17.29 -6.24 20.80
CA ARG A 67 18.57 -6.08 20.08
C ARG A 67 19.71 -6.80 20.77
N ARG A 68 19.87 -6.64 22.09
CA ARG A 68 20.91 -7.36 22.85
C ARG A 68 20.76 -8.88 22.76
N GLY A 69 19.51 -9.38 22.73
CA GLY A 69 19.25 -10.81 22.52
C GLY A 69 19.69 -11.29 21.14
N VAL A 70 19.32 -10.54 20.09
CA VAL A 70 19.70 -10.79 18.70
C VAL A 70 21.23 -10.82 18.54
N GLU A 71 21.92 -9.82 19.11
CA GLU A 71 23.38 -9.72 19.09
C GLU A 71 24.05 -10.92 19.78
N LYS A 72 23.56 -11.32 20.97
CA LYS A 72 24.07 -12.49 21.69
C LYS A 72 23.91 -13.81 20.95
N LEU A 73 22.85 -13.93 20.16
CA LEU A 73 22.57 -15.12 19.35
C LEU A 73 23.29 -15.10 17.99
N GLY A 74 24.03 -14.02 17.67
CA GLY A 74 24.67 -13.86 16.37
C GLY A 74 23.66 -13.71 15.22
N TRP A 75 22.43 -13.32 15.50
CA TRP A 75 21.41 -13.10 14.49
C TRP A 75 21.56 -11.73 13.86
N ARG A 76 21.04 -11.61 12.63
CA ARG A 76 21.00 -10.32 11.93
C ARG A 76 19.83 -9.48 12.43
N GLY A 77 20.06 -8.24 12.75
CA GLY A 77 19.05 -7.26 13.13
C GLY A 77 19.54 -5.85 12.83
N GLY A 78 18.64 -4.89 12.82
CA GLY A 78 18.98 -3.50 12.56
C GLY A 78 17.81 -2.56 12.77
N LEU A 79 18.09 -1.27 12.65
CA LEU A 79 17.08 -0.24 12.70
C LEU A 79 16.23 -0.28 11.42
N LEU A 80 14.95 -0.02 11.58
CA LEU A 80 13.99 0.03 10.50
C LEU A 80 13.94 1.42 9.86
N GLN A 81 13.20 1.55 8.78
CA GLN A 81 12.90 2.82 8.15
C GLN A 81 11.40 3.11 8.26
N HIS A 82 11.06 4.37 8.42
CA HIS A 82 9.69 4.84 8.54
C HIS A 82 9.40 5.98 7.55
N ASN A 83 8.19 5.99 6.99
CA ASN A 83 7.68 7.10 6.17
C ASN A 83 7.12 8.19 7.09
N ARG A 84 7.97 9.09 7.56
CA ARG A 84 7.61 10.10 8.55
C ARG A 84 8.31 11.44 8.34
N ARG A 85 7.63 12.53 8.71
CA ARG A 85 8.19 13.87 8.74
C ARG A 85 7.75 14.57 10.03
N GLY A 86 8.69 15.09 10.82
CA GLY A 86 8.38 15.78 12.08
C GLY A 86 7.79 14.87 13.17
N CYS A 87 8.21 13.61 13.23
CA CYS A 87 7.71 12.64 14.20
C CYS A 87 7.98 13.06 15.64
N GLN A 88 6.95 13.04 16.49
CA GLN A 88 7.03 13.37 17.92
C GLN A 88 7.21 12.12 18.81
N ARG A 89 7.49 10.98 18.23
CA ARG A 89 7.75 9.70 18.95
C ARG A 89 6.60 9.25 19.86
N SER A 90 5.35 9.57 19.49
CA SER A 90 4.18 9.21 20.29
C SER A 90 3.89 7.71 20.38
N GLY A 91 4.40 6.91 19.44
CA GLY A 91 4.18 5.47 19.39
C GLY A 91 2.82 5.01 18.85
N PHE A 92 1.93 5.93 18.47
CA PHE A 92 0.56 5.62 18.00
C PHE A 92 0.44 5.49 16.48
N CYS A 93 1.46 4.98 15.80
CA CYS A 93 1.47 4.89 14.33
C CYS A 93 0.34 4.04 13.75
N GLU A 94 -0.08 2.97 14.45
CA GLU A 94 -1.15 2.06 14.04
C GLU A 94 -2.55 2.64 14.25
N LEU A 95 -2.70 3.57 15.16
CA LEU A 95 -3.99 4.21 15.50
C LEU A 95 -4.20 5.52 14.74
N GLY A 96 -3.35 5.79 13.75
CA GLY A 96 -3.23 7.09 13.13
C GLY A 96 -2.27 7.99 13.91
N CYS A 97 -1.71 8.96 13.25
CA CYS A 97 -0.74 9.86 13.85
C CYS A 97 -1.40 11.19 14.23
N ALA A 98 -1.61 11.43 15.53
CA ALA A 98 -2.21 12.66 16.04
C ALA A 98 -1.40 13.93 15.68
N TYR A 99 -0.12 13.77 15.35
CA TYR A 99 0.78 14.85 14.95
C TYR A 99 0.92 15.00 13.43
N ASP A 100 0.14 14.26 12.67
CA ASP A 100 0.20 14.24 11.21
C ASP A 100 1.63 14.03 10.64
N ALA A 101 2.47 13.32 11.38
CA ALA A 101 3.86 13.07 10.98
C ALA A 101 4.01 11.87 10.04
N LYS A 102 3.00 11.01 9.94
CA LYS A 102 3.01 9.82 9.08
C LYS A 102 2.65 10.20 7.65
N GLU A 103 3.55 9.93 6.70
CA GLU A 103 3.37 10.22 5.29
C GLU A 103 2.58 9.10 4.60
N ASN A 104 1.25 9.07 4.83
CA ASN A 104 0.34 8.09 4.26
C ASN A 104 -0.15 8.49 2.85
N ALA A 105 -0.88 7.60 2.18
CA ALA A 105 -1.35 7.84 0.82
C ALA A 105 -2.33 9.03 0.73
N ALA A 106 -3.19 9.24 1.74
CA ALA A 106 -4.12 10.37 1.75
C ALA A 106 -3.40 11.71 1.82
N LYS A 107 -2.23 11.74 2.46
CA LYS A 107 -1.44 12.96 2.63
C LYS A 107 -0.51 13.24 1.45
N VAL A 108 0.07 12.22 0.86
CA VAL A 108 1.14 12.38 -0.14
C VAL A 108 0.64 12.04 -1.55
N VAL A 109 0.06 10.86 -1.73
CA VAL A 109 -0.22 10.32 -3.07
C VAL A 109 -1.54 10.85 -3.64
N ILE A 110 -2.61 10.84 -2.84
CA ILE A 110 -3.94 11.26 -3.31
C ILE A 110 -3.98 12.73 -3.72
N PRO A 111 -3.46 13.70 -2.93
CA PRO A 111 -3.43 15.09 -3.35
C PRO A 111 -2.68 15.30 -4.67
N LYS A 112 -1.57 14.60 -4.85
CA LYS A 112 -0.80 14.65 -6.09
C LYS A 112 -1.59 14.09 -7.27
N ALA A 113 -2.26 12.95 -7.09
CA ALA A 113 -3.12 12.37 -8.13
C ALA A 113 -4.25 13.33 -8.54
N LEU A 114 -4.89 14.00 -7.57
CA LEU A 114 -5.93 15.01 -7.83
C LEU A 114 -5.40 16.19 -8.64
N LEU A 115 -4.18 16.67 -8.36
CA LEU A 115 -3.52 17.72 -9.14
C LEU A 115 -3.30 17.33 -10.61
N PHE A 116 -3.11 16.04 -10.87
CA PHE A 116 -3.00 15.48 -12.22
C PHE A 116 -4.33 15.06 -12.84
N GLY A 117 -5.46 15.50 -12.28
CA GLY A 117 -6.80 15.28 -12.84
C GLY A 117 -7.46 13.95 -12.47
N ALA A 118 -6.93 13.21 -11.49
CA ALA A 118 -7.64 12.06 -10.96
C ALA A 118 -8.90 12.49 -10.21
N SER A 119 -9.91 11.60 -10.17
CA SER A 119 -11.09 11.77 -9.33
C SER A 119 -11.14 10.65 -8.29
N VAL A 120 -11.50 11.00 -7.07
CA VAL A 120 -11.74 10.04 -5.98
C VAL A 120 -13.22 10.02 -5.67
N ILE A 121 -13.83 8.85 -5.77
CA ILE A 121 -15.23 8.65 -5.43
C ILE A 121 -15.28 7.78 -4.18
N CYS A 122 -15.78 8.35 -3.10
CA CYS A 122 -15.98 7.66 -1.82
C CYS A 122 -17.38 7.05 -1.75
N ASP A 123 -17.60 6.20 -0.73
CA ASP A 123 -18.88 5.55 -0.46
C ASP A 123 -19.44 4.78 -1.66
N LEU A 124 -18.53 4.19 -2.45
CA LEU A 124 -18.85 3.40 -3.61
C LEU A 124 -18.17 2.03 -3.51
N ARG A 125 -18.96 0.97 -3.43
CA ARG A 125 -18.49 -0.42 -3.39
C ARG A 125 -18.51 -1.02 -4.78
N VAL A 126 -17.35 -1.27 -5.37
CA VAL A 126 -17.26 -2.02 -6.63
C VAL A 126 -17.65 -3.47 -6.37
N VAL A 127 -18.67 -3.94 -7.08
CA VAL A 127 -19.24 -5.28 -6.92
C VAL A 127 -18.93 -6.21 -8.10
N ARG A 128 -18.62 -5.64 -9.26
CA ARG A 128 -18.30 -6.43 -10.45
C ARG A 128 -17.41 -5.66 -11.43
N ILE A 129 -16.49 -6.35 -12.07
CA ILE A 129 -15.77 -5.88 -13.25
C ILE A 129 -16.61 -6.23 -14.48
N LEU A 130 -16.88 -5.23 -15.32
CA LEU A 130 -17.62 -5.40 -16.56
C LEU A 130 -16.65 -5.73 -17.70
N HIS A 131 -16.83 -6.87 -18.35
CA HIS A 131 -16.01 -7.32 -19.47
C HIS A 131 -16.81 -8.17 -20.46
N ASP A 132 -16.26 -8.38 -21.64
CA ASP A 132 -16.83 -9.24 -22.69
C ASP A 132 -16.08 -10.56 -22.89
N GLY A 133 -15.28 -10.95 -21.89
CA GLY A 133 -14.40 -12.12 -21.91
C GLY A 133 -13.02 -11.85 -22.53
N LYS A 134 -12.85 -10.76 -23.29
CA LYS A 134 -11.58 -10.38 -23.91
C LYS A 134 -11.06 -9.03 -23.45
N ARG A 135 -11.97 -8.10 -23.18
CA ARG A 135 -11.62 -6.73 -22.78
C ARG A 135 -12.50 -6.27 -21.63
N VAL A 136 -11.88 -5.57 -20.71
CA VAL A 136 -12.60 -4.85 -19.65
C VAL A 136 -13.37 -3.67 -20.28
N ARG A 137 -14.55 -3.38 -19.72
CA ARG A 137 -15.44 -2.29 -20.14
C ARG A 137 -15.61 -1.25 -19.03
N GLY A 138 -15.34 -1.64 -17.80
CA GLY A 138 -15.51 -0.79 -16.63
C GLY A 138 -15.84 -1.59 -15.39
N VAL A 139 -16.55 -0.97 -14.47
CA VAL A 139 -17.00 -1.61 -13.22
C VAL A 139 -18.46 -1.28 -12.95
N SER A 140 -19.13 -2.19 -12.24
CA SER A 140 -20.41 -1.96 -11.60
C SER A 140 -20.18 -1.76 -10.10
N ALA A 141 -20.78 -0.76 -9.52
CA ALA A 141 -20.61 -0.41 -8.12
C ALA A 141 -21.91 0.00 -7.46
N SER A 142 -22.07 -0.30 -6.18
CA SER A 142 -23.20 0.13 -5.35
C SER A 142 -22.80 1.33 -4.50
N VAL A 143 -23.65 2.33 -4.43
CA VAL A 143 -23.53 3.42 -3.45
C VAL A 143 -23.71 2.85 -2.05
N VAL A 144 -22.80 3.13 -1.14
CA VAL A 144 -22.91 2.71 0.27
C VAL A 144 -23.57 3.82 1.07
N ARG A 145 -24.74 3.53 1.63
CA ARG A 145 -25.48 4.49 2.48
C ARG A 145 -24.82 4.64 3.83
N SER A 146 -25.22 5.67 4.56
CA SER A 146 -24.69 5.97 5.90
C SER A 146 -24.93 4.86 6.94
N ASP A 147 -25.96 4.02 6.74
CA ASP A 147 -26.24 2.84 7.55
C ASP A 147 -25.47 1.59 7.11
N GLY A 148 -24.61 1.72 6.08
CA GLY A 148 -23.83 0.63 5.51
C GLY A 148 -24.58 -0.24 4.49
N SER A 149 -25.87 0.02 4.24
CA SER A 149 -26.65 -0.71 3.22
C SER A 149 -26.27 -0.29 1.81
N ASP A 150 -26.51 -1.18 0.85
CA ASP A 150 -26.31 -0.90 -0.56
C ASP A 150 -27.45 -0.01 -1.10
N GLY A 151 -27.06 1.01 -1.84
CA GLY A 151 -27.94 1.95 -2.54
C GLY A 151 -28.05 1.66 -4.03
N GLU A 152 -28.11 2.71 -4.81
CA GLU A 152 -28.21 2.62 -6.27
C GLU A 152 -26.95 1.99 -6.87
N THR A 153 -27.13 1.28 -7.99
CA THR A 153 -26.04 0.72 -8.75
C THR A 153 -25.60 1.69 -9.83
N LEU A 154 -24.31 1.94 -9.93
CA LEU A 154 -23.67 2.77 -10.94
C LEU A 154 -22.74 1.93 -11.80
N ASN A 155 -22.79 2.16 -13.11
CA ASN A 155 -21.83 1.58 -14.05
C ASN A 155 -20.85 2.66 -14.49
N ILE A 156 -19.55 2.42 -14.26
CA ILE A 156 -18.47 3.32 -14.61
C ILE A 156 -17.68 2.70 -15.75
N SER A 157 -17.70 3.35 -16.90
CA SER A 157 -16.95 2.90 -18.07
C SER A 157 -15.46 3.22 -17.92
N ALA A 158 -14.61 2.25 -18.24
CA ALA A 158 -13.16 2.41 -18.21
C ALA A 158 -12.47 1.57 -19.28
N ARG A 159 -11.34 2.04 -19.80
CA ARG A 159 -10.50 1.30 -20.75
C ARG A 159 -9.59 0.29 -20.04
N ALA A 160 -9.29 0.53 -18.78
CA ALA A 160 -8.50 -0.35 -17.91
C ALA A 160 -9.03 -0.25 -16.48
N VAL A 161 -8.92 -1.34 -15.72
CA VAL A 161 -9.30 -1.40 -14.30
C VAL A 161 -8.12 -1.95 -13.52
N CYS A 162 -7.67 -1.18 -12.53
CA CYS A 162 -6.63 -1.59 -11.59
C CYS A 162 -7.31 -2.10 -10.31
N VAL A 163 -7.14 -3.37 -10.00
CA VAL A 163 -7.75 -3.99 -8.81
C VAL A 163 -6.78 -3.92 -7.65
N SER A 164 -7.09 -3.13 -6.64
CA SER A 164 -6.26 -2.91 -5.45
C SER A 164 -7.07 -3.04 -4.16
N ALA A 165 -7.97 -4.02 -4.09
CA ALA A 165 -8.88 -4.23 -2.98
C ALA A 165 -8.32 -5.16 -1.87
N SER A 166 -7.01 -5.23 -1.72
CA SER A 166 -6.26 -6.11 -0.82
C SER A 166 -6.25 -7.59 -1.22
N ALA A 167 -5.48 -8.39 -0.48
CA ALA A 167 -5.25 -9.81 -0.77
C ALA A 167 -6.50 -10.70 -0.69
N VAL A 168 -7.54 -10.24 0.02
CA VAL A 168 -8.80 -11.00 0.18
C VAL A 168 -9.85 -10.54 -0.82
N LEU A 169 -10.08 -9.23 -0.90
CA LEU A 169 -11.18 -8.70 -1.73
C LEU A 169 -10.82 -8.61 -3.21
N SER A 170 -9.54 -8.51 -3.59
CA SER A 170 -9.17 -8.51 -5.01
C SER A 170 -9.49 -9.84 -5.69
N PRO A 171 -9.06 -11.01 -5.18
CA PRO A 171 -9.47 -12.30 -5.76
C PRO A 171 -10.99 -12.50 -5.69
N ALA A 172 -11.65 -12.11 -4.60
CA ALA A 172 -13.09 -12.21 -4.50
C ALA A 172 -13.82 -11.43 -5.60
N LEU A 173 -13.36 -10.20 -5.89
CA LEU A 173 -13.91 -9.39 -6.98
C LEU A 173 -13.68 -10.02 -8.35
N LEU A 174 -12.50 -10.59 -8.61
CA LEU A 174 -12.20 -11.29 -9.87
C LEU A 174 -13.09 -12.50 -10.04
N LEU A 175 -13.24 -13.34 -9.02
CA LEU A 175 -14.13 -14.51 -9.04
C LEU A 175 -15.60 -14.14 -9.24
N HIS A 176 -16.10 -13.09 -8.54
CA HIS A 176 -17.45 -12.60 -8.69
C HIS A 176 -17.72 -11.99 -10.07
N SER A 177 -16.68 -11.62 -10.78
CA SER A 177 -16.79 -10.98 -12.10
C SER A 177 -16.65 -11.97 -13.24
N ASP A 178 -16.40 -13.25 -12.96
CA ASP A 178 -16.16 -14.30 -13.96
C ASP A 178 -15.02 -13.91 -14.94
N VAL A 179 -13.99 -13.23 -14.42
CA VAL A 179 -12.83 -12.85 -15.23
C VAL A 179 -12.10 -14.14 -15.62
N PRO A 180 -11.90 -14.41 -16.92
CA PRO A 180 -11.20 -15.61 -17.37
C PRO A 180 -9.73 -15.61 -16.91
N ASP A 181 -9.19 -16.84 -16.72
CA ASP A 181 -7.78 -17.08 -16.38
C ASP A 181 -6.81 -16.61 -17.48
#